data_3c39110710c880e3b2e72e1aa3380364
#
_entry.id   3c39110710c880e3b2e72e1aa3380364
#
_cell.length_a   1.000
_cell.length_b   1.000
_cell.length_c   1.000
_cell.angle_alpha   90.00
_cell.angle_beta   90.00
_cell.angle_gamma   90.00
#
_symmetry.space_group_name_H-M   'P 1'
#
loop_
_entity.id
_entity.type
_entity.pdbx_description
1 polymer ?
#
loop_
_entity_poly.entity_id
_entity_poly.type
_entity_poly.pdbx_seq_one_letter_code
_entity_poly.pdbx_strand_id
1 'polypeptide(L)'
;GEILLWVLLALLAADIAGTVLTLCGVRSSLPPLENLNSRLAALSVRLGEWILRRAEGRIQKAHPGAVFSRRREKTTVSPFARGASFYSILLLFFIGGVAGDLAETIFCRLKMGWWMSRSSVVWGPFSIVWGLALAAATLFLYKYRDRSASFFFVAGTLLGGLYEYLCSVFTELVFGTVFWDYSAIPFNLGGRINLLYCFFWGFAAVAWFRGLYPILARWIAKIPPRPGKAVVWLLIAFMSVNMAVSGLALARYSARAAGEPADAAWEQYLSLIHI
;
A
#
# COMPACT_ATOMS: atom_id res chain seq x y z
N GLY A 1 -3.47 -25.24 -15.68
CA GLY A 1 -3.15 -24.06 -14.85
C GLY A 1 -1.71 -23.60 -14.95
N GLU A 2 -0.74 -24.52 -14.81
CA GLU A 2 0.69 -24.16 -14.72
C GLU A 2 1.26 -23.52 -16.00
N ILE A 3 0.92 -24.05 -17.16
CA ILE A 3 1.38 -23.50 -18.46
C ILE A 3 0.95 -22.05 -18.62
N LEU A 4 -0.29 -21.71 -18.26
CA LEU A 4 -0.80 -20.35 -18.32
C LEU A 4 -0.04 -19.41 -17.37
N LEU A 5 0.31 -19.90 -16.17
CA LEU A 5 1.10 -19.17 -15.19
C LEU A 5 2.51 -18.88 -15.73
N TRP A 6 3.18 -19.87 -16.32
CA TRP A 6 4.51 -19.70 -16.91
C TRP A 6 4.51 -18.76 -18.12
N VAL A 7 3.47 -18.81 -18.95
CA VAL A 7 3.29 -17.85 -20.06
C VAL A 7 3.09 -16.43 -19.54
N LEU A 8 2.27 -16.24 -18.52
CA LEU A 8 2.07 -14.92 -17.90
C LEU A 8 3.33 -14.39 -17.24
N LEU A 9 4.11 -15.25 -16.56
CA LEU A 9 5.39 -14.87 -15.96
C LEU A 9 6.43 -14.51 -17.02
N ALA A 10 6.49 -15.24 -18.13
CA ALA A 10 7.39 -14.92 -19.24
C ALA A 10 7.02 -13.61 -19.94
N LEU A 11 5.74 -13.34 -20.15
CA LEU A 11 5.26 -12.06 -20.71
C LEU A 11 5.55 -10.89 -19.76
N LEU A 12 5.37 -11.09 -18.47
CA LEU A 12 5.68 -10.09 -17.45
C LEU A 12 7.18 -9.79 -17.38
N ALA A 13 8.03 -10.85 -17.42
CA ALA A 13 9.48 -10.69 -17.45
C ALA A 13 9.97 -9.95 -18.69
N ALA A 14 9.38 -10.21 -19.84
CA ALA A 14 9.70 -9.52 -21.10
C ALA A 14 9.29 -8.02 -21.05
N ASP A 15 8.13 -7.70 -20.45
CA ASP A 15 7.66 -6.32 -20.27
C ASP A 15 8.55 -5.55 -19.27
N ILE A 16 8.97 -6.21 -18.19
CA ILE A 16 9.92 -5.66 -17.21
C ILE A 16 11.26 -5.36 -17.87
N ALA A 17 11.81 -6.30 -18.63
CA ALA A 17 13.07 -6.12 -19.32
C ALA A 17 13.01 -4.97 -20.33
N GLY A 18 11.92 -4.86 -21.10
CA GLY A 18 11.66 -3.74 -22.01
C GLY A 18 11.59 -2.39 -21.31
N THR A 19 10.95 -2.35 -20.14
CA THR A 19 10.82 -1.13 -19.33
C THR A 19 12.19 -0.71 -18.75
N VAL A 20 12.98 -1.64 -18.23
CA VAL A 20 14.33 -1.39 -17.72
C VAL A 20 15.24 -0.86 -18.82
N LEU A 21 15.22 -1.47 -20.01
CA LEU A 21 16.00 -1.01 -21.17
C LEU A 21 15.62 0.39 -21.60
N THR A 22 14.33 0.72 -21.57
CA THR A 22 13.84 2.07 -21.87
C THR A 22 14.29 3.10 -20.82
N LEU A 23 14.31 2.72 -19.55
CA LEU A 23 14.78 3.56 -18.44
C LEU A 23 16.30 3.79 -18.51
N CYS A 24 17.06 2.80 -19.00
CA CYS A 24 18.51 2.90 -19.24
C CYS A 24 18.87 3.68 -20.51
N GLY A 25 17.89 4.28 -21.20
CA GLY A 25 18.13 5.06 -22.42
C GLY A 25 18.41 4.21 -23.66
N VAL A 26 18.34 2.89 -23.55
CA VAL A 26 18.44 1.99 -24.70
C VAL A 26 17.09 2.02 -25.42
N ARG A 27 17.06 2.76 -26.52
CA ARG A 27 15.89 2.88 -27.42
C ARG A 27 15.73 1.59 -28.21
N SER A 28 15.27 0.52 -27.60
CA SER A 28 14.83 -0.69 -28.31
C SER A 28 13.31 -0.64 -28.40
N SER A 29 12.80 -0.02 -29.46
CA SER A 29 11.43 -0.26 -29.90
C SER A 29 11.37 -1.72 -30.36
N LEU A 30 10.93 -2.62 -29.50
CA LEU A 30 10.42 -3.92 -29.91
C LEU A 30 8.95 -3.71 -30.33
N PRO A 31 8.67 -3.57 -31.67
CA PRO A 31 7.35 -3.21 -32.18
C PRO A 31 6.22 -4.17 -31.71
N PRO A 32 6.48 -5.48 -31.45
CA PRO A 32 5.43 -6.40 -31.02
C PRO A 32 4.93 -6.13 -29.59
N LEU A 33 5.80 -5.68 -28.67
CA LEU A 33 5.44 -5.44 -27.27
C LEU A 33 4.68 -4.11 -27.08
N GLU A 34 5.05 -3.09 -27.84
CA GLU A 34 4.33 -1.81 -27.87
C GLU A 34 2.91 -1.98 -28.44
N ASN A 35 2.75 -2.82 -29.47
CA ASN A 35 1.47 -3.21 -30.02
C ASN A 35 0.63 -4.05 -29.05
N LEU A 36 1.22 -4.94 -28.26
CA LEU A 36 0.52 -5.74 -27.28
C LEU A 36 0.02 -4.86 -26.12
N ASN A 37 0.85 -3.97 -25.61
CA ASN A 37 0.49 -3.05 -24.53
C ASN A 37 -0.60 -2.07 -24.95
N SER A 38 -0.53 -1.53 -26.17
CA SER A 38 -1.57 -0.67 -26.73
C SER A 38 -2.90 -1.42 -26.95
N ARG A 39 -2.86 -2.68 -27.39
CA ARG A 39 -4.04 -3.53 -27.55
C ARG A 39 -4.67 -3.89 -26.22
N LEU A 40 -3.87 -4.23 -25.19
CA LEU A 40 -4.36 -4.51 -23.84
C LEU A 40 -4.96 -3.26 -23.19
N ALA A 41 -4.33 -2.10 -23.34
CA ALA A 41 -4.87 -0.82 -22.90
C ALA A 41 -6.19 -0.48 -23.63
N ALA A 42 -6.26 -0.67 -24.94
CA ALA A 42 -7.50 -0.48 -25.71
C ALA A 42 -8.60 -1.46 -25.29
N LEU A 43 -8.25 -2.70 -24.99
CA LEU A 43 -9.20 -3.72 -24.53
C LEU A 43 -9.75 -3.36 -23.13
N SER A 44 -8.91 -2.92 -22.21
CA SER A 44 -9.32 -2.48 -20.87
C SER A 44 -10.26 -1.27 -20.91
N VAL A 45 -9.97 -0.29 -21.78
CA VAL A 45 -10.84 0.87 -22.01
C VAL A 45 -12.20 0.42 -22.59
N ARG A 46 -12.20 -0.45 -23.62
CA ARG A 46 -13.44 -0.97 -24.23
C ARG A 46 -14.28 -1.78 -23.24
N LEU A 47 -13.64 -2.60 -22.39
CA LEU A 47 -14.33 -3.35 -21.35
C LEU A 47 -14.92 -2.42 -20.29
N GLY A 48 -14.18 -1.40 -19.86
CA GLY A 48 -14.67 -0.38 -18.95
C GLY A 48 -15.86 0.40 -19.50
N GLU A 49 -15.80 0.82 -20.76
CA GLU A 49 -16.92 1.49 -21.44
C GLU A 49 -18.15 0.56 -21.61
N TRP A 50 -17.92 -0.72 -21.89
CA TRP A 50 -19.01 -1.69 -22.03
C TRP A 50 -19.72 -1.91 -20.68
N ILE A 51 -18.96 -2.06 -19.59
CA ILE A 51 -19.50 -2.19 -18.23
C ILE A 51 -20.32 -0.96 -17.86
N LEU A 52 -19.78 0.25 -18.12
CA LEU A 52 -20.46 1.51 -17.83
C LEU A 52 -21.76 1.64 -18.63
N ARG A 53 -21.75 1.38 -19.95
CA ARG A 53 -22.95 1.43 -20.78
C ARG A 53 -24.00 0.42 -20.33
N ARG A 54 -23.58 -0.76 -19.88
CA ARG A 54 -24.51 -1.78 -19.36
C ARG A 54 -25.11 -1.39 -18.02
N ALA A 55 -24.32 -0.75 -17.16
CA ALA A 55 -24.80 -0.19 -15.89
C ALA A 55 -25.76 0.99 -16.11
N GLU A 56 -25.39 1.94 -16.98
CA GLU A 56 -26.25 3.07 -17.39
C GLU A 56 -27.59 2.58 -17.98
N GLY A 57 -27.57 1.58 -18.87
CA GLY A 57 -28.77 0.99 -19.44
C GLY A 57 -29.68 0.30 -18.42
N ARG A 58 -29.14 -0.31 -17.36
CA ARG A 58 -29.93 -0.88 -16.26
C ARG A 58 -30.55 0.21 -15.38
N ILE A 59 -29.79 1.25 -15.06
CA ILE A 59 -30.27 2.37 -14.24
C ILE A 59 -31.34 3.14 -15.01
N GLN A 60 -31.17 3.36 -16.31
CA GLN A 60 -32.15 4.06 -17.15
C GLN A 60 -33.46 3.28 -17.32
N LYS A 61 -33.40 1.93 -17.33
CA LYS A 61 -34.62 1.10 -17.29
C LYS A 61 -35.32 1.14 -15.94
N ALA A 62 -34.57 1.23 -14.84
CA ALA A 62 -35.13 1.33 -13.49
C ALA A 62 -35.66 2.72 -13.18
N HIS A 63 -35.08 3.77 -13.77
CA HIS A 63 -35.44 5.17 -13.56
C HIS A 63 -35.48 5.94 -14.89
N PRO A 64 -36.60 5.88 -15.65
CA PRO A 64 -36.71 6.48 -17.00
C PRO A 64 -36.50 8.00 -17.06
N GLY A 65 -36.58 8.70 -15.91
CA GLY A 65 -36.35 10.16 -15.80
C GLY A 65 -34.96 10.56 -15.36
N ALA A 66 -34.02 9.61 -15.15
CA ALA A 66 -32.67 9.92 -14.73
C ALA A 66 -31.85 10.48 -15.90
N VAL A 67 -31.67 11.79 -15.93
CA VAL A 67 -30.76 12.46 -16.86
C VAL A 67 -29.34 12.29 -16.34
N PHE A 68 -28.53 11.40 -16.95
CA PHE A 68 -27.11 11.30 -16.68
C PHE A 68 -26.41 12.52 -17.27
N SER A 69 -26.49 13.64 -16.57
CA SER A 69 -25.64 14.79 -16.85
C SER A 69 -24.22 14.40 -16.48
N ARG A 70 -23.34 14.21 -17.47
CA ARG A 70 -21.89 14.22 -17.29
C ARG A 70 -21.46 15.64 -16.91
N ARG A 71 -21.99 16.12 -15.81
CA ARG A 71 -21.50 17.35 -15.19
C ARG A 71 -20.08 17.03 -14.73
N ARG A 72 -19.11 17.49 -15.51
CA ARG A 72 -17.72 17.60 -15.08
C ARG A 72 -17.75 18.52 -13.86
N GLU A 73 -18.05 17.94 -12.69
CA GLU A 73 -17.93 18.66 -11.44
C GLU A 73 -16.52 19.21 -11.40
N LYS A 74 -16.37 20.53 -11.52
CA LYS A 74 -15.16 21.21 -11.11
C LYS A 74 -15.07 20.96 -9.60
N THR A 75 -14.47 19.83 -9.22
CA THR A 75 -14.16 19.56 -7.83
C THR A 75 -13.20 20.66 -7.43
N THR A 76 -13.69 21.61 -6.64
CA THR A 76 -12.86 22.60 -5.98
C THR A 76 -11.97 21.85 -5.00
N VAL A 77 -10.78 21.50 -5.45
CA VAL A 77 -9.81 20.73 -4.66
C VAL A 77 -9.45 21.60 -3.44
N SER A 78 -9.72 21.11 -2.26
CA SER A 78 -9.35 21.79 -1.02
C SER A 78 -7.85 22.08 -1.00
N PRO A 79 -7.40 23.32 -0.77
CA PRO A 79 -5.98 23.69 -0.81
C PRO A 79 -5.11 22.87 0.17
N PHE A 80 -5.67 22.44 1.31
CA PHE A 80 -4.92 21.75 2.34
C PHE A 80 -4.54 20.30 1.99
N ALA A 81 -5.27 19.66 1.10
CA ALA A 81 -5.13 18.24 0.77
C ALA A 81 -4.84 17.99 -0.71
N ARG A 82 -4.26 18.97 -1.41
CA ARG A 82 -3.96 18.86 -2.83
C ARG A 82 -2.69 18.04 -3.07
N GLY A 83 -2.79 17.04 -3.95
CA GLY A 83 -1.64 16.23 -4.40
C GLY A 83 -0.91 15.52 -3.26
N ALA A 84 0.41 15.54 -3.27
CA ALA A 84 1.27 14.98 -2.22
C ALA A 84 1.57 16.02 -1.10
N SER A 85 0.58 16.80 -0.68
CA SER A 85 0.74 17.75 0.43
C SER A 85 0.86 17.02 1.78
N PHE A 86 1.43 17.70 2.78
CA PHE A 86 1.59 17.16 4.14
C PHE A 86 0.32 16.51 4.69
N TYR A 87 -0.81 17.23 4.63
CA TYR A 87 -2.08 16.70 5.13
C TYR A 87 -2.61 15.51 4.32
N SER A 88 -2.41 15.53 3.00
CA SER A 88 -2.79 14.41 2.15
C SER A 88 -1.95 13.17 2.46
N ILE A 89 -0.64 13.30 2.58
CA ILE A 89 0.28 12.19 2.90
C ILE A 89 -0.05 11.59 4.26
N LEU A 90 -0.34 12.42 5.27
CA LEU A 90 -0.74 11.91 6.59
C LEU A 90 -2.07 11.18 6.58
N LEU A 91 -3.08 11.69 5.88
CA LEU A 91 -4.34 10.96 5.72
C LEU A 91 -4.12 9.63 5.01
N LEU A 92 -3.28 9.60 3.97
CA LEU A 92 -2.94 8.37 3.25
C LEU A 92 -2.16 7.39 4.13
N PHE A 93 -1.30 7.88 5.03
CA PHE A 93 -0.64 7.05 6.03
C PHE A 93 -1.65 6.32 6.93
N PHE A 94 -2.64 7.03 7.48
CA PHE A 94 -3.66 6.41 8.34
C PHE A 94 -4.55 5.44 7.57
N ILE A 95 -5.03 5.85 6.39
CA ILE A 95 -5.85 4.98 5.54
C ILE A 95 -5.06 3.74 5.13
N GLY A 96 -3.80 3.92 4.74
CA GLY A 96 -2.89 2.84 4.36
C GLY A 96 -2.58 1.90 5.51
N GLY A 97 -2.40 2.43 6.71
CA GLY A 97 -2.16 1.65 7.92
C GLY A 97 -3.34 0.73 8.26
N VAL A 98 -4.57 1.25 8.21
CA VAL A 98 -5.78 0.45 8.43
C VAL A 98 -5.98 -0.57 7.29
N ALA A 99 -5.88 -0.12 6.04
CA ALA A 99 -6.08 -1.01 4.90
C ALA A 99 -5.04 -2.15 4.84
N GLY A 100 -3.78 -1.84 5.18
CA GLY A 100 -2.70 -2.81 5.23
C GLY A 100 -2.88 -3.85 6.34
N ASP A 101 -3.24 -3.40 7.54
CA ASP A 101 -3.55 -4.31 8.66
C ASP A 101 -4.68 -5.27 8.31
N LEU A 102 -5.77 -4.75 7.75
CA LEU A 102 -6.90 -5.56 7.31
C LEU A 102 -6.49 -6.56 6.22
N ALA A 103 -5.72 -6.12 5.23
CA ALA A 103 -5.24 -6.98 4.15
C ALA A 103 -4.35 -8.11 4.68
N GLU A 104 -3.39 -7.81 5.57
CA GLU A 104 -2.54 -8.81 6.19
C GLU A 104 -3.32 -9.76 7.10
N THR A 105 -4.27 -9.25 7.89
CA THR A 105 -5.13 -10.08 8.75
C THR A 105 -5.94 -11.07 7.93
N ILE A 106 -6.52 -10.63 6.79
CA ILE A 106 -7.24 -11.51 5.86
C ILE A 106 -6.26 -12.51 5.23
N PHE A 107 -5.08 -12.07 4.79
CA PHE A 107 -4.06 -12.95 4.22
C PHE A 107 -3.63 -14.04 5.21
N CYS A 108 -3.38 -13.69 6.47
CA CYS A 108 -3.05 -14.66 7.52
C CYS A 108 -4.20 -15.66 7.73
N ARG A 109 -5.44 -15.21 7.75
CA ARG A 109 -6.61 -16.09 7.84
C ARG A 109 -6.67 -17.10 6.70
N LEU A 110 -6.42 -16.66 5.47
CA LEU A 110 -6.44 -17.53 4.28
C LEU A 110 -5.27 -18.53 4.28
N LYS A 111 -4.08 -18.11 4.71
CA LYS A 111 -2.88 -18.93 4.69
C LYS A 111 -2.76 -19.88 5.89
N MET A 112 -3.09 -19.41 7.08
CA MET A 112 -2.87 -20.14 8.36
C MET A 112 -4.14 -20.77 8.92
N GLY A 113 -5.33 -20.36 8.48
CA GLY A 113 -6.60 -20.91 8.94
C GLY A 113 -7.17 -20.27 10.20
N TRP A 114 -6.47 -19.34 10.87
CA TRP A 114 -6.97 -18.61 12.04
C TRP A 114 -6.81 -17.10 11.89
N TRP A 115 -7.60 -16.36 12.68
CA TRP A 115 -7.49 -14.91 12.73
C TRP A 115 -6.32 -14.51 13.63
N MET A 116 -5.44 -13.67 13.10
CA MET A 116 -4.32 -13.10 13.84
C MET A 116 -4.25 -11.60 13.52
N SER A 117 -4.27 -10.76 14.56
CA SER A 117 -4.07 -9.32 14.39
C SER A 117 -2.67 -9.06 13.84
N ARG A 118 -2.58 -8.17 12.88
CA ARG A 118 -1.32 -7.70 12.28
C ARG A 118 -1.02 -6.24 12.61
N SER A 119 -1.74 -5.71 13.61
CA SER A 119 -1.51 -4.33 14.08
C SER A 119 -0.11 -4.18 14.64
N SER A 120 0.55 -3.08 14.25
CA SER A 120 1.86 -2.68 14.78
C SER A 120 1.76 -1.87 16.06
N VAL A 121 0.55 -1.58 16.55
CA VAL A 121 0.31 -0.72 17.70
C VAL A 121 -0.78 -1.30 18.59
N VAL A 122 -0.77 -0.90 19.87
CA VAL A 122 -1.69 -1.42 20.89
C VAL A 122 -3.15 -1.01 20.61
N TRP A 123 -3.37 0.21 20.15
CA TRP A 123 -4.72 0.72 19.93
C TRP A 123 -5.08 0.83 18.45
N GLY A 124 -6.06 0.05 18.07
CA GLY A 124 -6.63 0.06 16.73
C GLY A 124 -5.88 -0.80 15.71
N PRO A 125 -6.51 -1.05 14.56
CA PRO A 125 -5.98 -1.89 13.50
C PRO A 125 -5.05 -1.09 12.57
N PHE A 126 -3.84 -0.79 13.02
CA PHE A 126 -2.88 0.00 12.25
C PHE A 126 -1.58 -0.75 12.00
N SER A 127 -1.27 -1.01 10.75
CA SER A 127 0.06 -1.42 10.31
C SER A 127 0.89 -0.19 9.96
N ILE A 128 1.86 0.15 10.83
CA ILE A 128 2.79 1.27 10.59
C ILE A 128 3.57 1.05 9.29
N VAL A 129 3.98 -0.18 9.03
CA VAL A 129 4.72 -0.55 7.82
C VAL A 129 3.93 -0.22 6.56
N TRP A 130 2.66 -0.62 6.47
CA TRP A 130 1.82 -0.30 5.33
C TRP A 130 1.50 1.19 5.21
N GLY A 131 1.24 1.85 6.34
CA GLY A 131 1.00 3.29 6.37
C GLY A 131 2.19 4.07 5.82
N LEU A 132 3.39 3.78 6.31
CA LEU A 132 4.63 4.42 5.84
C LEU A 132 4.93 4.05 4.39
N ALA A 133 4.74 2.79 3.98
CA ALA A 133 4.96 2.37 2.59
C ALA A 133 4.11 3.18 1.62
N LEU A 134 2.80 3.29 1.86
CA LEU A 134 1.89 4.01 0.96
C LEU A 134 2.11 5.52 1.00
N ALA A 135 2.42 6.09 2.17
CA ALA A 135 2.80 7.49 2.31
C ALA A 135 4.10 7.79 1.54
N ALA A 136 5.15 6.99 1.74
CA ALA A 136 6.43 7.13 1.06
C ALA A 136 6.29 6.90 -0.46
N ALA A 137 5.61 5.84 -0.89
CA ALA A 137 5.34 5.59 -2.30
C ALA A 137 4.63 6.79 -2.94
N THR A 138 3.62 7.35 -2.27
CA THR A 138 2.91 8.53 -2.79
C THR A 138 3.85 9.75 -2.83
N LEU A 139 4.62 9.99 -1.78
CA LEU A 139 5.55 11.13 -1.73
C LEU A 139 6.58 11.08 -2.85
N PHE A 140 7.22 9.93 -3.07
CA PHE A 140 8.31 9.78 -4.03
C PHE A 140 7.83 9.58 -5.47
N LEU A 141 6.72 8.86 -5.67
CA LEU A 141 6.25 8.48 -7.00
C LEU A 141 5.11 9.35 -7.51
N TYR A 142 4.55 10.28 -6.72
CA TYR A 142 3.45 11.14 -7.13
C TYR A 142 3.74 11.93 -8.41
N LYS A 143 4.96 12.42 -8.58
CA LYS A 143 5.38 13.14 -9.79
C LYS A 143 5.31 12.28 -11.05
N TYR A 144 5.31 10.97 -10.91
CA TYR A 144 5.25 10.00 -12.00
C TYR A 144 3.87 9.36 -12.15
N ARG A 145 2.82 9.87 -11.49
CA ARG A 145 1.47 9.28 -11.43
C ARG A 145 0.84 9.01 -12.79
N ASP A 146 1.30 9.68 -13.86
CA ASP A 146 0.82 9.53 -15.22
C ASP A 146 1.60 8.46 -16.03
N ARG A 147 2.61 7.81 -15.40
CA ARG A 147 3.41 6.74 -16.02
C ARG A 147 2.61 5.43 -16.11
N SER A 148 3.11 4.47 -16.92
CA SER A 148 2.48 3.18 -17.16
C SER A 148 2.35 2.32 -15.89
N ALA A 149 1.50 1.29 -15.92
CA ALA A 149 1.40 0.29 -14.86
C ALA A 149 2.72 -0.46 -14.68
N SER A 150 3.42 -0.78 -15.78
CA SER A 150 4.74 -1.44 -15.75
C SER A 150 5.78 -0.60 -15.01
N PHE A 151 5.75 0.72 -15.17
CA PHE A 151 6.62 1.61 -14.40
C PHE A 151 6.38 1.45 -12.89
N PHE A 152 5.12 1.48 -12.45
CA PHE A 152 4.79 1.31 -11.03
C PHE A 152 5.10 -0.08 -10.52
N PHE A 153 4.94 -1.11 -11.36
CA PHE A 153 5.33 -2.46 -11.00
C PHE A 153 6.83 -2.57 -10.74
N VAL A 154 7.66 -2.09 -11.67
CA VAL A 154 9.14 -2.13 -11.51
C VAL A 154 9.58 -1.26 -10.34
N ALA A 155 9.11 -0.01 -10.27
CA ALA A 155 9.45 0.90 -9.19
C ALA A 155 9.00 0.36 -7.83
N GLY A 156 7.78 -0.20 -7.75
CA GLY A 156 7.24 -0.81 -6.54
C GLY A 156 8.01 -2.06 -6.11
N THR A 157 8.40 -2.92 -7.06
CA THR A 157 9.22 -4.10 -6.77
C THR A 157 10.56 -3.71 -6.15
N LEU A 158 11.26 -2.74 -6.75
CA LEU A 158 12.58 -2.32 -6.28
C LEU A 158 12.51 -1.51 -4.97
N LEU A 159 11.67 -0.48 -4.95
CA LEU A 159 11.53 0.41 -3.79
C LEU A 159 10.83 -0.29 -2.62
N GLY A 160 9.86 -1.17 -2.90
CA GLY A 160 9.18 -1.97 -1.89
C GLY A 160 10.11 -2.98 -1.24
N GLY A 161 10.92 -3.70 -2.03
CA GLY A 161 11.94 -4.60 -1.49
C GLY A 161 12.99 -3.86 -0.66
N LEU A 162 13.49 -2.70 -1.15
CA LEU A 162 14.40 -1.86 -0.37
C LEU A 162 13.74 -1.39 0.94
N TYR A 163 12.50 -0.94 0.87
CA TYR A 163 11.75 -0.50 2.04
C TYR A 163 11.60 -1.63 3.07
N GLU A 164 11.20 -2.83 2.65
CA GLU A 164 11.06 -4.00 3.51
C GLU A 164 12.39 -4.40 4.15
N TYR A 165 13.49 -4.37 3.39
CA TYR A 165 14.83 -4.60 3.92
C TYR A 165 15.20 -3.59 5.00
N LEU A 166 14.99 -2.28 4.75
CA LEU A 166 15.25 -1.21 5.70
C LEU A 166 14.39 -1.33 6.96
N CYS A 167 13.12 -1.71 6.83
CA CYS A 167 12.25 -1.98 7.99
C CYS A 167 12.79 -3.13 8.82
N SER A 168 13.24 -4.24 8.21
CA SER A 168 13.82 -5.37 8.93
C SER A 168 15.10 -4.98 9.69
N VAL A 169 16.00 -4.22 9.04
CA VAL A 169 17.21 -3.71 9.70
C VAL A 169 16.86 -2.76 10.85
N PHE A 170 15.91 -1.84 10.62
CA PHE A 170 15.48 -0.89 11.64
C PHE A 170 14.90 -1.58 12.88
N THR A 171 14.02 -2.57 12.69
CA THR A 171 13.39 -3.28 13.80
C THR A 171 14.40 -4.09 14.61
N GLU A 172 15.37 -4.70 13.95
CA GLU A 172 16.46 -5.40 14.64
C GLU A 172 17.34 -4.46 15.44
N LEU A 173 17.73 -3.30 14.88
CA LEU A 173 18.57 -2.33 15.56
C LEU A 173 17.87 -1.63 16.74
N VAL A 174 16.57 -1.33 16.60
CA VAL A 174 15.83 -0.56 17.62
C VAL A 174 15.21 -1.45 18.69
N PHE A 175 14.66 -2.62 18.26
CA PHE A 175 13.91 -3.51 19.16
C PHE A 175 14.64 -4.82 19.45
N GLY A 176 15.79 -5.07 18.82
CA GLY A 176 16.55 -6.31 19.00
C GLY A 176 15.84 -7.54 18.42
N THR A 177 14.82 -7.34 17.57
CA THR A 177 14.01 -8.44 17.02
C THR A 177 13.69 -8.23 15.55
N VAL A 178 13.53 -9.34 14.84
CA VAL A 178 13.09 -9.39 13.44
C VAL A 178 11.68 -9.95 13.40
N PHE A 179 10.73 -9.21 12.81
CA PHE A 179 9.31 -9.58 12.80
C PHE A 179 8.93 -10.57 11.70
N TRP A 180 9.82 -10.80 10.74
CA TRP A 180 9.65 -11.81 9.67
C TRP A 180 11.01 -12.37 9.26
N ASP A 181 11.02 -13.61 8.82
CA ASP A 181 12.20 -14.30 8.31
C ASP A 181 11.84 -15.11 7.06
N TYR A 182 12.53 -14.83 5.96
CA TYR A 182 12.38 -15.50 4.68
C TYR A 182 13.52 -16.49 4.37
N SER A 183 14.38 -16.81 5.32
CA SER A 183 15.57 -17.66 5.11
C SER A 183 15.21 -19.02 4.52
N ALA A 184 14.03 -19.56 4.85
CA ALA A 184 13.53 -20.83 4.34
C ALA A 184 12.98 -20.76 2.89
N ILE A 185 12.85 -19.55 2.31
CA ILE A 185 12.23 -19.34 0.99
C ILE A 185 13.35 -19.05 -0.03
N PRO A 186 13.40 -19.72 -1.19
CA PRO A 186 14.37 -19.43 -2.24
C PRO A 186 14.34 -17.97 -2.69
N PHE A 187 15.48 -17.47 -3.19
CA PHE A 187 15.67 -16.08 -3.65
C PHE A 187 15.45 -15.02 -2.55
N ASN A 188 15.78 -15.34 -1.31
CA ASN A 188 15.88 -14.36 -0.24
C ASN A 188 17.24 -13.67 -0.19
N LEU A 189 17.28 -12.47 0.39
CA LEU A 189 18.51 -11.75 0.69
C LEU A 189 18.65 -11.61 2.20
N GLY A 190 19.49 -12.48 2.78
CA GLY A 190 19.73 -12.50 4.23
C GLY A 190 18.50 -12.76 5.09
N GLY A 191 17.50 -13.46 4.58
CA GLY A 191 16.23 -13.70 5.25
C GLY A 191 15.31 -12.47 5.38
N ARG A 192 15.79 -11.27 5.00
CA ARG A 192 15.10 -10.00 5.23
C ARG A 192 14.09 -9.65 4.16
N ILE A 193 14.38 -9.97 2.91
CA ILE A 193 13.49 -9.82 1.76
C ILE A 193 13.52 -11.07 0.89
N ASN A 194 12.46 -11.26 0.13
CA ASN A 194 12.34 -12.33 -0.83
C ASN A 194 11.80 -11.81 -2.16
N LEU A 195 12.31 -12.32 -3.28
CA LEU A 195 11.93 -11.86 -4.62
C LEU A 195 10.43 -11.94 -4.89
N LEU A 196 9.75 -13.00 -4.42
CA LEU A 196 8.30 -13.15 -4.56
C LEU A 196 7.55 -12.01 -3.87
N TYR A 197 7.94 -11.65 -2.63
CA TYR A 197 7.32 -10.55 -1.89
C TYR A 197 7.68 -9.19 -2.48
N CYS A 198 8.87 -9.03 -3.07
CA CYS A 198 9.18 -7.83 -3.85
C CYS A 198 8.20 -7.64 -5.02
N PHE A 199 7.79 -8.71 -5.71
CA PHE A 199 6.76 -8.62 -6.74
C PHE A 199 5.38 -8.24 -6.18
N PHE A 200 5.02 -8.71 -4.98
CA PHE A 200 3.79 -8.25 -4.33
C PHE A 200 3.81 -6.74 -4.07
N TRP A 201 4.95 -6.17 -3.67
CA TRP A 201 5.12 -4.72 -3.58
C TRP A 201 4.92 -4.01 -4.93
N GLY A 202 5.39 -4.63 -6.02
CA GLY A 202 5.14 -4.16 -7.39
C GLY A 202 3.65 -4.12 -7.72
N PHE A 203 2.92 -5.20 -7.46
CA PHE A 203 1.47 -5.25 -7.66
C PHE A 203 0.73 -4.27 -6.75
N ALA A 204 1.15 -4.13 -5.49
CA ALA A 204 0.58 -3.16 -4.56
C ALA A 204 0.76 -1.73 -5.06
N ALA A 205 1.92 -1.39 -5.63
CA ALA A 205 2.17 -0.07 -6.22
C ALA A 205 1.27 0.20 -7.44
N VAL A 206 1.05 -0.78 -8.30
CA VAL A 206 0.11 -0.67 -9.44
C VAL A 206 -1.31 -0.46 -8.93
N ALA A 207 -1.78 -1.30 -8.01
CA ALA A 207 -3.12 -1.19 -7.41
C ALA A 207 -3.32 0.17 -6.73
N TRP A 208 -2.27 0.66 -6.05
CA TRP A 208 -2.28 1.97 -5.42
C TRP A 208 -2.46 3.09 -6.45
N PHE A 209 -1.52 3.25 -7.37
CA PHE A 209 -1.50 4.42 -8.27
C PHE A 209 -2.56 4.37 -9.36
N ARG A 210 -2.97 3.18 -9.80
CA ARG A 210 -3.98 3.01 -10.86
C ARG A 210 -5.40 2.83 -10.36
N GLY A 211 -5.55 2.40 -9.10
CA GLY A 211 -6.86 2.12 -8.49
C GLY A 211 -7.16 3.01 -7.29
N LEU A 212 -6.52 2.74 -6.17
CA LEU A 212 -6.93 3.28 -4.87
C LEU A 212 -6.59 4.77 -4.71
N TYR A 213 -5.37 5.19 -5.03
CA TYR A 213 -4.94 6.57 -4.85
C TYR A 213 -5.84 7.60 -5.57
N PRO A 214 -6.23 7.44 -6.85
CA PRO A 214 -7.11 8.39 -7.52
C PRO A 214 -8.49 8.50 -6.87
N ILE A 215 -8.99 7.42 -6.27
CA ILE A 215 -10.28 7.40 -5.56
C ILE A 215 -10.14 8.14 -4.24
N LEU A 216 -9.13 7.78 -3.45
CA LEU A 216 -8.87 8.40 -2.14
C LEU A 216 -8.55 9.89 -2.28
N ALA A 217 -7.74 10.27 -3.26
CA ALA A 217 -7.41 11.67 -3.53
C ALA A 217 -8.66 12.52 -3.83
N ARG A 218 -9.64 11.95 -4.54
CA ARG A 218 -10.94 12.61 -4.79
C ARG A 218 -11.78 12.76 -3.52
N TRP A 219 -11.74 11.78 -2.62
CA TRP A 219 -12.46 11.86 -1.34
C TRP A 219 -11.78 12.85 -0.38
N ILE A 220 -10.47 12.76 -0.25
CA ILE A 220 -9.66 13.69 0.56
C ILE A 220 -9.86 15.14 0.09
N ALA A 221 -9.92 15.36 -1.22
CA ALA A 221 -10.15 16.70 -1.78
C ALA A 221 -11.51 17.34 -1.40
N LYS A 222 -12.49 16.52 -1.01
CA LYS A 222 -13.81 17.00 -0.55
C LYS A 222 -13.81 17.44 0.92
N ILE A 223 -12.77 17.10 1.69
CA ILE A 223 -12.69 17.44 3.12
C ILE A 223 -12.47 18.95 3.27
N PRO A 224 -13.31 19.64 4.05
CA PRO A 224 -13.14 21.07 4.30
C PRO A 224 -11.82 21.36 5.03
N PRO A 225 -11.09 22.46 4.72
CA PRO A 225 -9.75 22.70 5.24
C PRO A 225 -9.68 22.81 6.77
N ARG A 226 -10.62 23.48 7.42
CA ARG A 226 -10.62 23.70 8.88
C ARG A 226 -10.78 22.39 9.66
N PRO A 227 -11.90 21.63 9.51
CA PRO A 227 -12.06 20.37 10.21
C PRO A 227 -11.01 19.34 9.76
N GLY A 228 -10.62 19.30 8.48
CA GLY A 228 -9.59 18.38 7.98
C GLY A 228 -8.25 18.57 8.67
N LYS A 229 -7.80 19.82 8.86
CA LYS A 229 -6.57 20.10 9.63
C LYS A 229 -6.69 19.64 11.08
N ALA A 230 -7.82 19.95 11.74
CA ALA A 230 -8.05 19.53 13.13
C ALA A 230 -8.00 18.00 13.26
N VAL A 231 -8.69 17.28 12.39
CA VAL A 231 -8.68 15.80 12.38
C VAL A 231 -7.26 15.25 12.19
N VAL A 232 -6.49 15.78 11.24
CA VAL A 232 -5.11 15.32 11.00
C VAL A 232 -4.23 15.54 12.23
N TRP A 233 -4.32 16.70 12.90
CA TRP A 233 -3.56 16.95 14.11
C TRP A 233 -3.98 16.05 15.27
N LEU A 234 -5.26 15.78 15.43
CA LEU A 234 -5.76 14.80 16.41
C LEU A 234 -5.23 13.39 16.12
N LEU A 235 -5.24 12.98 14.86
CA LEU A 235 -4.68 11.68 14.44
C LEU A 235 -3.18 11.61 14.68
N ILE A 236 -2.42 12.67 14.44
CA ILE A 236 -0.99 12.75 14.75
C ILE A 236 -0.78 12.57 16.26
N ALA A 237 -1.48 13.32 17.08
CA ALA A 237 -1.38 13.23 18.53
C ALA A 237 -1.73 11.82 19.03
N PHE A 238 -2.84 11.26 18.55
CA PHE A 238 -3.25 9.89 18.88
C PHE A 238 -2.18 8.86 18.48
N MET A 239 -1.67 8.93 17.24
CA MET A 239 -0.67 7.96 16.76
C MET A 239 0.66 8.13 17.50
N SER A 240 1.07 9.35 17.83
CA SER A 240 2.30 9.58 18.60
C SER A 240 2.23 8.93 19.98
N VAL A 241 1.12 9.08 20.68
CA VAL A 241 0.90 8.43 21.99
C VAL A 241 0.82 6.92 21.82
N ASN A 242 0.07 6.44 20.82
CA ASN A 242 -0.09 5.02 20.54
C ASN A 242 1.25 4.35 20.23
N MET A 243 2.09 4.96 19.40
CA MET A 243 3.43 4.45 19.09
C MET A 243 4.34 4.45 20.32
N ALA A 244 4.29 5.50 21.15
CA ALA A 244 5.08 5.56 22.39
C ALA A 244 4.68 4.43 23.36
N VAL A 245 3.38 4.24 23.60
CA VAL A 245 2.88 3.16 24.45
C VAL A 245 3.22 1.78 23.87
N SER A 246 3.08 1.62 22.56
CA SER A 246 3.40 0.34 21.88
C SER A 246 4.90 0.02 21.97
N GLY A 247 5.77 1.02 21.81
CA GLY A 247 7.21 0.85 21.98
C GLY A 247 7.60 0.46 23.42
N LEU A 248 6.99 1.13 24.42
CA LEU A 248 7.19 0.77 25.84
C LEU A 248 6.67 -0.64 26.16
N ALA A 249 5.50 -1.02 25.61
CA ALA A 249 4.94 -2.35 25.80
C ALA A 249 5.83 -3.43 25.17
N LEU A 250 6.38 -3.18 23.97
CA LEU A 250 7.32 -4.09 23.32
C LEU A 250 8.63 -4.21 24.11
N ALA A 251 9.20 -3.10 24.60
CA ALA A 251 10.38 -3.11 25.45
C ALA A 251 10.11 -3.93 26.75
N ARG A 252 8.96 -3.73 27.39
CA ARG A 252 8.57 -4.50 28.56
C ARG A 252 8.35 -6.00 28.24
N TYR A 253 7.79 -6.30 27.07
CA TYR A 253 7.68 -7.69 26.61
C TYR A 253 9.06 -8.36 26.51
N SER A 254 10.04 -7.67 25.90
CA SER A 254 11.42 -8.17 25.77
C SER A 254 12.09 -8.35 27.12
N ALA A 255 11.95 -7.39 28.05
CA ALA A 255 12.49 -7.48 29.42
C ALA A 255 11.87 -8.65 30.19
N ARG A 256 10.56 -8.85 30.06
CA ARG A 256 9.86 -10.01 30.67
C ARG A 256 10.36 -11.33 30.11
N ALA A 257 10.59 -11.41 28.80
CA ALA A 257 11.14 -12.60 28.15
C ALA A 257 12.57 -12.90 28.62
N ALA A 258 13.33 -11.88 29.04
CA ALA A 258 14.64 -12.00 29.66
C ALA A 258 14.57 -12.32 31.17
N GLY A 259 13.40 -12.42 31.76
CA GLY A 259 13.21 -12.74 33.19
C GLY A 259 13.27 -11.53 34.12
N GLU A 260 13.26 -10.32 33.60
CA GLU A 260 13.30 -9.10 34.41
C GLU A 260 11.95 -8.82 35.10
N PRO A 261 11.92 -8.58 36.45
CA PRO A 261 10.69 -8.28 37.16
C PRO A 261 10.12 -6.92 36.75
N ALA A 262 8.84 -6.67 37.03
CA ALA A 262 8.20 -5.37 36.89
C ALA A 262 8.23 -4.67 38.25
N ASP A 263 9.12 -3.69 38.40
CA ASP A 263 9.31 -3.01 39.68
C ASP A 263 8.36 -1.82 39.85
N ALA A 264 8.03 -1.14 38.74
CA ALA A 264 7.14 0.02 38.74
C ALA A 264 5.70 -0.34 38.34
N ALA A 265 4.71 0.41 38.88
CA ALA A 265 3.30 0.19 38.58
C ALA A 265 2.97 0.30 37.07
N TRP A 266 3.62 1.22 36.35
CA TRP A 266 3.44 1.37 34.91
C TRP A 266 4.00 0.18 34.11
N GLU A 267 5.09 -0.45 34.60
CA GLU A 267 5.64 -1.69 34.01
C GLU A 267 4.73 -2.87 34.20
N GLN A 268 4.09 -2.97 35.39
CA GLN A 268 3.07 -3.98 35.66
C GLN A 268 1.87 -3.80 34.73
N TYR A 269 1.41 -2.55 34.52
CA TYR A 269 0.33 -2.26 33.60
C TYR A 269 0.69 -2.65 32.15
N LEU A 270 1.88 -2.27 31.68
CA LEU A 270 2.36 -2.64 30.34
C LEU A 270 2.53 -4.15 30.15
N SER A 271 2.80 -4.88 31.23
CA SER A 271 2.90 -6.35 31.20
C SER A 271 1.55 -7.04 30.94
N LEU A 272 0.42 -6.34 31.08
CA LEU A 272 -0.93 -6.84 30.77
C LEU A 272 -1.27 -6.64 29.29
N ILE A 273 -0.52 -5.84 28.55
CA ILE A 273 -0.75 -5.61 27.12
C ILE A 273 -0.21 -6.82 26.36
N HIS A 274 -1.10 -7.51 25.66
CA HIS A 274 -0.74 -8.58 24.74
C HIS A 274 -0.38 -7.96 23.38
N ILE A 275 0.89 -8.10 23.01
CA ILE A 275 1.42 -7.64 21.72
C ILE A 275 1.71 -8.87 20.86
#